data_78dc33881d759b1d808215d0b02870d7
#
_entry.id   78dc33881d759b1d808215d0b02870d7
#
_cell.length_a   1.000
_cell.length_b   1.000
_cell.length_c   1.000
_cell.angle_alpha   90.00
_cell.angle_beta   90.00
_cell.angle_gamma   90.00
#
_symmetry.space_group_name_H-M   'P 1'
#
loop_
_entity.id
_entity.type
_entity.pdbx_description
1 polymer ?
#
loop_
_entity_poly.entity_id
_entity_poly.type
_entity_poly.pdbx_seq_one_letter_code
_entity_poly.pdbx_strand_id
1 'polypeptide(L)'
;MEVLKHHSKEASVGEVTTIGLDLAKSIFQAHGADAAGEVVFRKKLRRDQMLSFFAGQPRCLVAMEACSGAHHWARELAALGHEVRLIPPSYVKPFVKRQKNDMADAEAISEAAQRPTMRFVAPKSAEAQGAAVIFRTRDLLVRQRTQLSNALRGHLAEFGFVVPQGVGHVGRLIALAVDPTTDLPDQARPILAIIAESVQALQVKIATLDREIATRAKADPVARRLMTIPGVGPVVATALVALAPPASTFRRGRDFAAWVGLTPRQNSSGGKERLGRISKMGERNLRRLIILGASSAAKVAAREPSQASPWLASMLSRKPRMLVTVALANKIARVAWALMAHGGSYRAPAAAA
;
A
#
# COMPACT_ATOMS: atom_id res chain seq x y z
N MET A 1 -62.02 8.80 -39.92
CA MET A 1 -61.73 8.45 -38.49
C MET A 1 -60.67 7.41 -38.53
N GLU A 2 -59.41 7.88 -38.57
CA GLU A 2 -58.20 7.02 -38.59
C GLU A 2 -57.68 6.85 -37.16
N VAL A 3 -57.68 5.61 -36.70
CA VAL A 3 -57.21 5.23 -35.37
C VAL A 3 -55.68 5.12 -35.42
N LEU A 4 -54.99 6.11 -34.87
CA LEU A 4 -53.53 6.06 -34.62
C LEU A 4 -53.24 4.96 -33.63
N LYS A 5 -52.69 3.84 -34.11
CA LYS A 5 -52.06 2.80 -33.26
C LYS A 5 -50.76 3.35 -32.69
N HIS A 6 -50.77 3.72 -31.42
CA HIS A 6 -49.55 3.88 -30.65
C HIS A 6 -48.85 2.53 -30.52
N HIS A 7 -47.78 2.33 -31.30
CA HIS A 7 -46.81 1.29 -31.04
C HIS A 7 -45.98 1.75 -29.85
N SER A 8 -46.29 1.23 -28.66
CA SER A 8 -45.34 1.25 -27.55
C SER A 8 -44.15 0.40 -27.98
N LYS A 9 -43.00 1.03 -28.27
CA LYS A 9 -41.71 0.35 -28.31
C LYS A 9 -41.49 -0.24 -26.93
N GLU A 10 -41.70 -1.53 -26.76
CA GLU A 10 -41.06 -2.30 -25.68
C GLU A 10 -39.56 -2.12 -25.88
N ALA A 11 -38.94 -1.31 -25.01
CA ALA A 11 -37.50 -1.24 -24.92
C ALA A 11 -37.03 -2.65 -24.57
N SER A 12 -36.33 -3.32 -25.49
CA SER A 12 -35.62 -4.55 -25.18
C SER A 12 -34.69 -4.25 -23.98
N VAL A 13 -35.02 -4.82 -22.83
CA VAL A 13 -34.15 -4.72 -21.64
C VAL A 13 -32.86 -5.39 -22.06
N GLY A 14 -31.80 -4.60 -22.32
CA GLY A 14 -30.50 -5.10 -22.73
C GLY A 14 -29.98 -6.05 -21.66
N GLU A 15 -29.33 -7.12 -22.08
CA GLU A 15 -28.68 -8.06 -21.14
C GLU A 15 -27.53 -7.36 -20.41
N VAL A 16 -27.49 -7.48 -19.08
CA VAL A 16 -26.46 -6.86 -18.26
C VAL A 16 -25.11 -7.54 -18.50
N THR A 17 -24.16 -6.80 -19.03
CA THR A 17 -22.79 -7.29 -19.29
C THR A 17 -21.77 -6.75 -18.26
N THR A 18 -22.05 -5.57 -17.68
CA THR A 18 -21.15 -4.91 -16.72
C THR A 18 -21.94 -4.33 -15.57
N ILE A 19 -21.48 -4.57 -14.35
CA ILE A 19 -22.01 -3.94 -13.13
C ILE A 19 -20.88 -3.16 -12.45
N GLY A 20 -21.02 -1.84 -12.36
CA GLY A 20 -20.23 -0.99 -11.49
C GLY A 20 -20.81 -1.02 -10.08
N LEU A 21 -20.00 -1.37 -9.08
CA LEU A 21 -20.42 -1.51 -7.70
C LEU A 21 -19.61 -0.57 -6.81
N ASP A 22 -20.28 0.44 -6.27
CA ASP A 22 -19.70 1.29 -5.23
C ASP A 22 -19.93 0.69 -3.85
N LEU A 23 -18.83 0.53 -3.08
CA LEU A 23 -18.80 -0.16 -1.80
C LEU A 23 -18.87 0.83 -0.64
N ALA A 24 -19.87 0.66 0.21
CA ALA A 24 -19.99 1.39 1.47
C ALA A 24 -20.06 0.43 2.68
N LYS A 25 -20.29 0.96 3.88
CA LYS A 25 -20.39 0.12 5.08
C LYS A 25 -21.66 -0.73 5.10
N SER A 26 -22.78 -0.14 4.79
CA SER A 26 -24.11 -0.74 4.94
C SER A 26 -24.91 -0.82 3.66
N ILE A 27 -24.82 0.18 2.81
CA ILE A 27 -25.60 0.30 1.57
C ILE A 27 -24.64 0.44 0.40
N PHE A 28 -24.78 -0.39 -0.59
CA PHE A 28 -23.99 -0.41 -1.82
C PHE A 28 -24.81 0.14 -2.98
N GLN A 29 -24.15 0.73 -3.97
CA GLN A 29 -24.80 1.18 -5.21
C GLN A 29 -24.33 0.29 -6.35
N ALA A 30 -25.30 -0.31 -7.05
CA ALA A 30 -25.04 -1.09 -8.24
C ALA A 30 -25.59 -0.37 -9.48
N HIS A 31 -24.75 -0.23 -10.50
CA HIS A 31 -25.07 0.33 -11.80
C HIS A 31 -24.83 -0.73 -12.85
N GLY A 32 -25.90 -1.32 -13.38
CA GLY A 32 -25.86 -2.32 -14.45
C GLY A 32 -25.95 -1.67 -15.82
N ALA A 33 -25.04 -2.04 -16.71
CA ALA A 33 -24.99 -1.59 -18.09
C ALA A 33 -24.93 -2.79 -19.05
N ASP A 34 -25.47 -2.60 -20.26
CA ASP A 34 -25.36 -3.55 -21.36
C ASP A 34 -24.02 -3.44 -22.10
N ALA A 35 -23.88 -4.16 -23.22
CA ALA A 35 -22.66 -4.15 -24.04
C ALA A 35 -22.39 -2.80 -24.75
N ALA A 36 -23.43 -1.98 -24.96
CA ALA A 36 -23.31 -0.64 -25.50
C ALA A 36 -22.97 0.42 -24.44
N GLY A 37 -23.04 0.03 -23.15
CA GLY A 37 -22.85 0.94 -22.03
C GLY A 37 -24.14 1.64 -21.58
N GLU A 38 -25.28 1.27 -22.16
CA GLU A 38 -26.57 1.81 -21.79
C GLU A 38 -27.05 1.25 -20.44
N VAL A 39 -27.72 2.08 -19.67
CA VAL A 39 -28.15 1.74 -18.31
C VAL A 39 -29.29 0.73 -18.34
N VAL A 40 -29.09 -0.45 -17.77
CA VAL A 40 -30.13 -1.47 -17.58
C VAL A 40 -30.81 -1.28 -16.23
N PHE A 41 -30.03 -1.04 -15.17
CA PHE A 41 -30.59 -0.74 -13.85
C PHE A 41 -29.65 0.12 -12.99
N ARG A 42 -30.25 0.79 -12.00
CA ARG A 42 -29.57 1.41 -10.86
C ARG A 42 -30.25 0.92 -9.58
N LYS A 43 -29.47 0.32 -8.66
CA LYS A 43 -30.04 -0.32 -7.48
C LYS A 43 -29.24 -0.06 -6.22
N LYS A 44 -29.94 0.27 -5.13
CA LYS A 44 -29.40 0.28 -3.79
C LYS A 44 -29.51 -1.12 -3.21
N LEU A 45 -28.41 -1.64 -2.66
CA LEU A 45 -28.35 -2.97 -2.05
C LEU A 45 -27.89 -2.83 -0.60
N ARG A 46 -28.62 -3.42 0.33
CA ARG A 46 -28.11 -3.60 1.68
C ARG A 46 -27.06 -4.71 1.69
N ARG A 47 -26.18 -4.65 2.68
CA ARG A 47 -25.08 -5.61 2.81
C ARG A 47 -25.54 -7.07 2.83
N ASP A 48 -26.66 -7.35 3.48
CA ASP A 48 -27.29 -8.67 3.57
C ASP A 48 -27.89 -9.16 2.23
N GLN A 49 -28.20 -8.24 1.33
CA GLN A 49 -28.80 -8.54 0.02
C GLN A 49 -27.76 -8.79 -1.09
N MET A 50 -26.49 -8.51 -0.83
CA MET A 50 -25.47 -8.53 -1.87
C MET A 50 -25.36 -9.89 -2.58
N LEU A 51 -25.12 -10.96 -1.82
CA LEU A 51 -24.89 -12.28 -2.42
C LEU A 51 -26.12 -12.82 -3.13
N SER A 52 -27.32 -12.65 -2.55
CA SER A 52 -28.59 -13.09 -3.17
C SER A 52 -28.89 -12.32 -4.47
N PHE A 53 -28.61 -11.02 -4.48
CA PHE A 53 -28.77 -10.21 -5.67
C PHE A 53 -27.86 -10.67 -6.82
N PHE A 54 -26.55 -10.85 -6.54
CA PHE A 54 -25.59 -11.27 -7.56
C PHE A 54 -25.77 -12.72 -7.99
N ALA A 55 -26.21 -13.61 -7.10
CA ALA A 55 -26.56 -14.98 -7.47
C ALA A 55 -27.74 -15.05 -8.48
N GLY A 56 -28.63 -14.06 -8.46
CA GLY A 56 -29.73 -13.93 -9.42
C GLY A 56 -29.38 -13.18 -10.73
N GLN A 57 -28.16 -12.64 -10.87
CA GLN A 57 -27.72 -11.98 -12.10
C GLN A 57 -27.08 -12.98 -13.06
N PRO A 58 -27.16 -12.75 -14.37
CA PRO A 58 -26.34 -13.49 -15.34
C PRO A 58 -24.86 -13.25 -15.06
N ARG A 59 -24.01 -14.19 -15.47
CA ARG A 59 -22.54 -14.03 -15.33
C ARG A 59 -22.09 -12.81 -16.13
N CYS A 60 -21.55 -11.82 -15.45
CA CYS A 60 -21.16 -10.54 -16.04
C CYS A 60 -19.85 -10.05 -15.40
N LEU A 61 -19.30 -8.96 -15.95
CA LEU A 61 -18.20 -8.23 -15.35
C LEU A 61 -18.70 -7.40 -14.17
N VAL A 62 -18.16 -7.62 -12.98
CA VAL A 62 -18.41 -6.79 -11.80
C VAL A 62 -17.16 -5.99 -11.46
N ALA A 63 -17.25 -4.68 -11.57
CA ALA A 63 -16.14 -3.78 -11.26
C ALA A 63 -16.39 -3.05 -9.94
N MET A 64 -15.32 -2.86 -9.16
CA MET A 64 -15.34 -2.14 -7.88
C MET A 64 -14.12 -1.26 -7.74
N GLU A 65 -14.26 -0.16 -7.01
CA GLU A 65 -13.10 0.61 -6.57
C GLU A 65 -12.28 -0.20 -5.55
N ALA A 66 -10.94 -0.19 -5.67
CA ALA A 66 -10.03 -0.87 -4.75
C ALA A 66 -9.95 -0.13 -3.40
N CYS A 67 -10.99 -0.27 -2.59
CA CYS A 67 -11.15 0.32 -1.26
C CYS A 67 -11.13 -0.74 -0.15
N SER A 68 -11.47 -0.34 1.08
CA SER A 68 -11.64 -1.26 2.21
C SER A 68 -12.81 -2.22 1.97
N GLY A 69 -12.55 -3.53 2.08
CA GLY A 69 -13.55 -4.58 1.82
C GLY A 69 -13.60 -5.06 0.36
N ALA A 70 -13.07 -4.32 -0.60
CA ALA A 70 -13.13 -4.69 -2.02
C ALA A 70 -12.57 -6.09 -2.32
N HIS A 71 -11.46 -6.47 -1.69
CA HIS A 71 -10.90 -7.81 -1.87
C HIS A 71 -11.79 -8.95 -1.33
N HIS A 72 -12.53 -8.71 -0.23
CA HIS A 72 -13.51 -9.67 0.27
C HIS A 72 -14.62 -9.85 -0.75
N TRP A 73 -15.28 -8.75 -1.14
CA TRP A 73 -16.35 -8.82 -2.12
C TRP A 73 -15.90 -9.37 -3.48
N ALA A 74 -14.66 -9.10 -3.89
CA ALA A 74 -14.12 -9.68 -5.11
C ALA A 74 -14.05 -11.21 -5.05
N ARG A 75 -13.71 -11.81 -3.91
CA ARG A 75 -13.71 -13.27 -3.74
C ARG A 75 -15.12 -13.84 -3.72
N GLU A 76 -16.03 -13.21 -2.96
CA GLU A 76 -17.41 -13.67 -2.87
C GLU A 76 -18.11 -13.65 -4.24
N LEU A 77 -17.96 -12.55 -4.99
CA LEU A 77 -18.57 -12.42 -6.30
C LEU A 77 -17.93 -13.33 -7.37
N ALA A 78 -16.62 -13.55 -7.28
CA ALA A 78 -15.94 -14.51 -8.13
C ALA A 78 -16.39 -15.95 -7.83
N ALA A 79 -16.69 -16.29 -6.57
CA ALA A 79 -17.23 -17.60 -6.20
C ALA A 79 -18.65 -17.85 -6.78
N LEU A 80 -19.41 -16.77 -7.02
CA LEU A 80 -20.71 -16.82 -7.74
C LEU A 80 -20.54 -16.93 -9.26
N GLY A 81 -19.30 -16.90 -9.79
CA GLY A 81 -18.99 -17.07 -11.20
C GLY A 81 -18.91 -15.77 -12.01
N HIS A 82 -18.95 -14.61 -11.38
CA HIS A 82 -18.73 -13.33 -12.06
C HIS A 82 -17.24 -13.09 -12.35
N GLU A 83 -16.94 -12.38 -13.45
CA GLU A 83 -15.63 -11.79 -13.66
C GLU A 83 -15.49 -10.55 -12.78
N VAL A 84 -14.49 -10.49 -11.91
CA VAL A 84 -14.37 -9.36 -10.97
C VAL A 84 -13.10 -8.55 -11.23
N ARG A 85 -13.25 -7.23 -11.34
CA ARG A 85 -12.14 -6.28 -11.54
C ARG A 85 -12.12 -5.21 -10.47
N LEU A 86 -10.96 -5.00 -9.85
CA LEU A 86 -10.75 -3.90 -8.91
C LEU A 86 -10.00 -2.77 -9.60
N ILE A 87 -10.50 -1.54 -9.50
CA ILE A 87 -9.93 -0.35 -10.14
C ILE A 87 -9.34 0.57 -9.06
N PRO A 88 -8.09 1.05 -9.22
CA PRO A 88 -7.54 2.04 -8.31
C PRO A 88 -8.41 3.32 -8.27
N PRO A 89 -8.67 3.93 -7.09
CA PRO A 89 -9.49 5.13 -6.95
C PRO A 89 -9.09 6.29 -7.87
N SER A 90 -7.78 6.46 -8.07
CA SER A 90 -7.24 7.50 -8.96
C SER A 90 -7.62 7.35 -10.43
N TYR A 91 -8.02 6.13 -10.85
CA TYR A 91 -8.44 5.85 -12.23
C TYR A 91 -9.95 5.87 -12.40
N VAL A 92 -10.73 5.75 -11.33
CA VAL A 92 -12.18 5.95 -11.35
C VAL A 92 -12.51 7.44 -11.36
N LYS A 93 -11.79 8.24 -10.58
CA LYS A 93 -12.04 9.67 -10.38
C LYS A 93 -12.27 10.49 -11.67
N PRO A 94 -11.53 10.29 -12.79
CA PRO A 94 -11.75 11.04 -14.03
C PRO A 94 -13.10 10.78 -14.70
N PHE A 95 -13.78 9.68 -14.37
CA PHE A 95 -15.08 9.29 -14.93
C PHE A 95 -16.26 9.78 -14.10
N VAL A 96 -16.00 10.30 -12.88
CA VAL A 96 -17.05 10.87 -12.03
C VAL A 96 -17.54 12.17 -12.66
N LYS A 97 -18.81 12.21 -13.07
CA LYS A 97 -19.48 13.39 -13.58
C LYS A 97 -19.72 14.42 -12.47
N ARG A 98 -20.20 15.62 -12.84
CA ARG A 98 -20.47 16.70 -11.89
C ARG A 98 -21.40 16.22 -10.76
N GLN A 99 -21.12 16.67 -9.52
CA GLN A 99 -21.80 16.34 -8.28
C GLN A 99 -21.49 14.91 -7.79
N LYS A 100 -20.90 14.85 -6.61
CA LYS A 100 -20.55 13.59 -5.95
C LYS A 100 -21.81 12.99 -5.31
N ASN A 101 -22.21 11.82 -5.79
CA ASN A 101 -23.19 10.97 -5.15
C ASN A 101 -22.86 9.51 -5.46
N ASP A 102 -23.28 8.60 -4.60
CA ASP A 102 -22.93 7.17 -4.67
C ASP A 102 -23.40 6.51 -5.99
N MET A 103 -24.47 7.00 -6.63
CA MET A 103 -24.93 6.51 -7.93
C MET A 103 -23.99 6.92 -9.06
N ALA A 104 -23.46 8.16 -9.01
CA ALA A 104 -22.48 8.63 -9.98
C ALA A 104 -21.14 7.91 -9.82
N ASP A 105 -20.77 7.55 -8.59
CA ASP A 105 -19.55 6.78 -8.33
C ASP A 105 -19.69 5.34 -8.90
N ALA A 106 -20.84 4.67 -8.73
CA ALA A 106 -21.11 3.36 -9.33
C ALA A 106 -21.12 3.40 -10.89
N GLU A 107 -21.69 4.45 -11.48
CA GLU A 107 -21.67 4.70 -12.93
C GLU A 107 -20.23 4.89 -13.42
N ALA A 108 -19.44 5.73 -12.74
CA ALA A 108 -18.05 5.97 -13.08
C ALA A 108 -17.18 4.71 -13.01
N ILE A 109 -17.44 3.81 -12.03
CA ILE A 109 -16.79 2.50 -11.92
C ILE A 109 -17.15 1.63 -13.13
N SER A 110 -18.43 1.56 -13.53
CA SER A 110 -18.87 0.79 -14.69
C SER A 110 -18.22 1.29 -15.97
N GLU A 111 -18.20 2.61 -16.20
CA GLU A 111 -17.57 3.21 -17.37
C GLU A 111 -16.06 3.00 -17.39
N ALA A 112 -15.38 3.17 -16.26
CA ALA A 112 -13.93 2.94 -16.14
C ALA A 112 -13.55 1.49 -16.44
N ALA A 113 -14.38 0.52 -16.04
CA ALA A 113 -14.11 -0.91 -16.23
C ALA A 113 -14.09 -1.34 -17.70
N GLN A 114 -14.79 -0.64 -18.57
CA GLN A 114 -14.90 -0.94 -20.00
C GLN A 114 -13.73 -0.39 -20.83
N ARG A 115 -12.83 0.43 -20.24
CA ARG A 115 -11.73 1.05 -20.99
C ARG A 115 -10.61 0.05 -21.29
N PRO A 116 -10.18 -0.09 -22.57
CA PRO A 116 -9.18 -1.08 -22.97
C PRO A 116 -7.81 -0.93 -22.29
N THR A 117 -7.46 0.30 -21.91
CA THR A 117 -6.16 0.63 -21.28
C THR A 117 -6.22 0.68 -19.76
N MET A 118 -7.36 0.31 -19.15
CA MET A 118 -7.52 0.33 -17.70
C MET A 118 -6.58 -0.66 -17.01
N ARG A 119 -6.02 -0.23 -15.89
CA ARG A 119 -5.16 -1.08 -15.05
C ARG A 119 -5.92 -1.50 -13.81
N PHE A 120 -6.02 -2.81 -13.64
CA PHE A 120 -6.75 -3.40 -12.53
C PHE A 120 -5.81 -3.81 -11.39
N VAL A 121 -6.36 -3.85 -10.17
CA VAL A 121 -5.71 -4.41 -8.99
C VAL A 121 -6.13 -5.87 -8.87
N ALA A 122 -5.17 -6.79 -8.81
CA ALA A 122 -5.48 -8.20 -8.60
C ALA A 122 -6.16 -8.41 -7.22
N PRO A 123 -7.30 -9.12 -7.17
CA PRO A 123 -7.90 -9.54 -5.91
C PRO A 123 -6.91 -10.36 -5.08
N LYS A 124 -6.81 -10.07 -3.79
CA LYS A 124 -5.94 -10.82 -2.86
C LYS A 124 -6.71 -12.00 -2.28
N SER A 125 -6.03 -13.13 -2.13
CA SER A 125 -6.58 -14.25 -1.34
C SER A 125 -6.72 -13.86 0.14
N ALA A 126 -7.50 -14.63 0.90
CA ALA A 126 -7.66 -14.43 2.34
C ALA A 126 -6.31 -14.57 3.07
N GLU A 127 -5.49 -15.55 2.66
CA GLU A 127 -4.16 -15.81 3.21
C GLU A 127 -3.21 -14.63 2.93
N ALA A 128 -3.20 -14.09 1.70
CA ALA A 128 -2.39 -12.94 1.35
C ALA A 128 -2.82 -11.68 2.13
N GLN A 129 -4.12 -11.48 2.36
CA GLN A 129 -4.62 -10.42 3.24
C GLN A 129 -4.19 -10.64 4.70
N GLY A 130 -4.31 -11.87 5.21
CA GLY A 130 -3.85 -12.25 6.54
C GLY A 130 -2.34 -12.01 6.73
N ALA A 131 -1.53 -12.42 5.75
CA ALA A 131 -0.09 -12.15 5.77
C ALA A 131 0.24 -10.63 5.80
N ALA A 132 -0.60 -9.80 5.17
CA ALA A 132 -0.42 -8.34 5.17
C ALA A 132 -0.78 -7.67 6.50
N VAL A 133 -1.62 -8.29 7.35
CA VAL A 133 -2.07 -7.71 8.62
C VAL A 133 -0.89 -7.42 9.54
N ILE A 134 0.10 -8.33 9.62
CA ILE A 134 1.26 -8.15 10.50
C ILE A 134 2.02 -6.85 10.21
N PHE A 135 2.21 -6.50 8.93
CA PHE A 135 2.92 -5.26 8.55
C PHE A 135 2.12 -4.01 8.85
N ARG A 136 0.80 -4.04 8.65
CA ARG A 136 -0.10 -2.92 8.96
C ARG A 136 -0.18 -2.68 10.46
N THR A 137 -0.31 -3.75 11.24
CA THR A 137 -0.31 -3.69 12.71
C THR A 137 1.03 -3.18 13.23
N ARG A 138 2.14 -3.74 12.75
CA ARG A 138 3.47 -3.25 13.11
C ARG A 138 3.65 -1.77 12.79
N ASP A 139 3.23 -1.32 11.61
CA ASP A 139 3.30 0.11 11.22
C ASP A 139 2.48 1.00 12.15
N LEU A 140 1.29 0.55 12.52
CA LEU A 140 0.43 1.26 13.48
C LEU A 140 1.13 1.40 14.84
N LEU A 141 1.61 0.29 15.41
CA LEU A 141 2.27 0.28 16.72
C LEU A 141 3.56 1.13 16.73
N VAL A 142 4.35 1.08 15.65
CA VAL A 142 5.55 1.93 15.51
C VAL A 142 5.19 3.42 15.47
N ARG A 143 4.10 3.80 14.80
CA ARG A 143 3.63 5.20 14.78
C ARG A 143 3.13 5.63 16.15
N GLN A 144 2.33 4.81 16.84
CA GLN A 144 1.86 5.08 18.18
C GLN A 144 3.02 5.24 19.16
N ARG A 145 4.00 4.33 19.14
CA ARG A 145 5.22 4.46 19.97
C ARG A 145 5.95 5.77 19.70
N THR A 146 6.10 6.15 18.43
CA THR A 146 6.79 7.40 18.06
C THR A 146 6.01 8.62 18.57
N GLN A 147 4.69 8.61 18.46
CA GLN A 147 3.82 9.68 18.95
C GLN A 147 3.95 9.83 20.46
N LEU A 148 3.79 8.73 21.21
CA LEU A 148 3.88 8.75 22.66
C LEU A 148 5.30 9.11 23.16
N SER A 149 6.35 8.60 22.50
CA SER A 149 7.73 8.96 22.85
C SER A 149 8.03 10.44 22.60
N ASN A 150 7.42 11.05 21.57
CA ASN A 150 7.56 12.48 21.32
C ASN A 150 6.78 13.32 22.34
N ALA A 151 5.57 12.89 22.72
CA ALA A 151 4.79 13.52 23.78
C ALA A 151 5.54 13.49 25.11
N LEU A 152 6.02 12.30 25.51
CA LEU A 152 6.82 12.13 26.73
C LEU A 152 8.06 13.01 26.72
N ARG A 153 8.78 13.09 25.59
CA ARG A 153 9.95 13.96 25.42
C ARG A 153 9.58 15.44 25.59
N GLY A 154 8.45 15.87 25.01
CA GLY A 154 7.98 17.25 25.14
C GLY A 154 7.65 17.58 26.60
N HIS A 155 6.89 16.75 27.29
CA HIS A 155 6.54 16.98 28.69
C HIS A 155 7.76 16.97 29.61
N LEU A 156 8.71 16.04 29.43
CA LEU A 156 9.93 16.02 30.23
C LEU A 156 10.81 17.26 29.99
N ALA A 157 10.81 17.81 28.76
CA ALA A 157 11.56 19.00 28.44
C ALA A 157 11.01 20.26 29.18
N GLU A 158 9.70 20.34 29.46
CA GLU A 158 9.10 21.43 30.26
C GLU A 158 9.61 21.43 31.71
N PHE A 159 10.13 20.28 32.19
CA PHE A 159 10.75 20.14 33.50
C PHE A 159 12.29 20.10 33.44
N GLY A 160 12.89 20.54 32.30
CA GLY A 160 14.33 20.63 32.12
C GLY A 160 15.02 19.32 31.69
N PHE A 161 14.29 18.21 31.51
CA PHE A 161 14.86 16.91 31.10
C PHE A 161 14.92 16.79 29.58
N VAL A 162 16.02 17.14 28.96
CA VAL A 162 16.22 17.07 27.51
C VAL A 162 16.85 15.72 27.12
N VAL A 163 16.14 14.95 26.28
CA VAL A 163 16.62 13.66 25.76
C VAL A 163 16.68 13.70 24.23
N PRO A 164 17.79 13.28 23.60
CA PRO A 164 17.95 13.28 22.14
C PRO A 164 16.87 12.47 21.42
N GLN A 165 16.64 12.82 20.16
CA GLN A 165 15.71 12.07 19.29
C GLN A 165 16.26 10.70 18.90
N GLY A 166 15.37 9.77 18.60
CA GLY A 166 15.70 8.44 18.11
C GLY A 166 15.27 7.32 19.03
N VAL A 167 15.17 6.12 18.46
CA VAL A 167 14.68 4.92 19.15
C VAL A 167 15.65 4.48 20.27
N GLY A 168 16.96 4.67 20.07
CA GLY A 168 17.99 4.33 21.06
C GLY A 168 17.88 5.09 22.38
N HIS A 169 17.19 6.23 22.40
CA HIS A 169 17.04 7.07 23.59
C HIS A 169 15.68 6.90 24.31
N VAL A 170 14.79 6.03 23.78
CA VAL A 170 13.45 5.82 24.38
C VAL A 170 13.54 5.20 25.78
N GLY A 171 14.50 4.30 26.00
CA GLY A 171 14.75 3.73 27.33
C GLY A 171 15.07 4.80 28.38
N ARG A 172 15.88 5.82 28.03
CA ARG A 172 16.19 6.95 28.90
C ARG A 172 14.95 7.82 29.19
N LEU A 173 14.07 8.03 28.21
CA LEU A 173 12.81 8.75 28.43
C LEU A 173 11.92 8.02 29.46
N ILE A 174 11.80 6.72 29.32
CA ILE A 174 11.00 5.88 30.23
C ILE A 174 11.62 5.95 31.64
N ALA A 175 12.94 5.74 31.77
CA ALA A 175 13.63 5.79 33.04
C ALA A 175 13.39 7.12 33.78
N LEU A 176 13.55 8.26 33.11
CA LEU A 176 13.32 9.58 33.71
C LEU A 176 11.88 9.78 34.19
N ALA A 177 10.91 9.23 33.48
CA ALA A 177 9.49 9.39 33.82
C ALA A 177 9.05 8.55 35.03
N VAL A 178 9.72 7.42 35.29
CA VAL A 178 9.34 6.48 36.38
C VAL A 178 10.27 6.53 37.57
N ASP A 179 11.45 7.16 37.46
CA ASP A 179 12.42 7.28 38.54
C ASP A 179 11.90 8.22 39.63
N PRO A 180 11.72 7.72 40.86
CA PRO A 180 11.21 8.55 41.98
C PRO A 180 12.18 9.65 42.41
N THR A 181 13.47 9.56 42.03
CA THR A 181 14.51 10.54 42.38
C THR A 181 14.59 11.72 41.41
N THR A 182 13.91 11.67 40.26
CA THR A 182 13.86 12.81 39.35
C THR A 182 13.08 13.96 39.95
N ASP A 183 13.51 15.19 39.73
CA ASP A 183 12.85 16.40 40.19
C ASP A 183 11.63 16.74 39.30
N LEU A 184 10.61 15.88 39.39
CA LEU A 184 9.34 16.05 38.71
C LEU A 184 8.25 16.40 39.73
N PRO A 185 7.36 17.33 39.41
CA PRO A 185 6.22 17.64 40.26
C PRO A 185 5.35 16.40 40.57
N ASP A 186 4.91 16.23 41.79
CA ASP A 186 4.10 15.07 42.21
C ASP A 186 2.85 14.88 41.38
N GLN A 187 2.22 15.97 40.90
CA GLN A 187 1.06 15.92 40.02
C GLN A 187 1.40 15.41 38.59
N ALA A 188 2.61 15.68 38.09
CA ALA A 188 3.02 15.27 36.76
C ALA A 188 3.49 13.82 36.70
N ARG A 189 4.15 13.36 37.75
CA ARG A 189 4.77 12.03 37.86
C ARG A 189 3.84 10.88 37.47
N PRO A 190 2.65 10.68 38.03
CA PRO A 190 1.77 9.58 37.69
C PRO A 190 1.29 9.63 36.25
N ILE A 191 1.11 10.84 35.68
CA ILE A 191 0.65 11.00 34.30
C ILE A 191 1.75 10.67 33.31
N LEU A 192 2.99 11.08 33.57
CA LEU A 192 4.14 10.71 32.76
C LEU A 192 4.46 9.22 32.82
N ALA A 193 4.24 8.58 33.98
CA ALA A 193 4.38 7.13 34.15
C ALA A 193 3.39 6.36 33.22
N ILE A 194 2.12 6.79 33.12
CA ILE A 194 1.12 6.19 32.22
C ILE A 194 1.61 6.22 30.75
N ILE A 195 2.21 7.34 30.31
CA ILE A 195 2.76 7.45 28.94
C ILE A 195 3.97 6.50 28.80
N ALA A 196 4.86 6.47 29.79
CA ALA A 196 6.04 5.62 29.79
C ALA A 196 5.68 4.12 29.70
N GLU A 197 4.74 3.67 30.52
CA GLU A 197 4.20 2.29 30.47
C GLU A 197 3.59 1.95 29.11
N SER A 198 2.81 2.88 28.54
CA SER A 198 2.23 2.71 27.21
C SER A 198 3.32 2.54 26.13
N VAL A 199 4.39 3.33 26.20
CA VAL A 199 5.54 3.22 25.28
C VAL A 199 6.23 1.86 25.44
N GLN A 200 6.42 1.41 26.70
CA GLN A 200 7.05 0.13 27.00
C GLN A 200 6.20 -1.05 26.50
N ALA A 201 4.91 -1.03 26.72
CA ALA A 201 3.98 -2.04 26.22
C ALA A 201 3.99 -2.12 24.68
N LEU A 202 4.07 -0.97 23.99
CA LEU A 202 4.19 -0.93 22.52
C LEU A 202 5.54 -1.50 22.06
N GLN A 203 6.64 -1.27 22.76
CA GLN A 203 7.95 -1.86 22.43
C GLN A 203 7.89 -3.38 22.48
N VAL A 204 7.30 -3.96 23.52
CA VAL A 204 7.12 -5.42 23.67
C VAL A 204 6.30 -5.99 22.51
N LYS A 205 5.16 -5.38 22.19
CA LYS A 205 4.31 -5.81 21.07
C LYS A 205 5.03 -5.74 19.71
N ILE A 206 5.77 -4.66 19.47
CA ILE A 206 6.56 -4.51 18.23
C ILE A 206 7.65 -5.59 18.16
N ALA A 207 8.37 -5.87 19.25
CA ALA A 207 9.38 -6.90 19.30
C ALA A 207 8.80 -8.31 19.04
N THR A 208 7.58 -8.59 19.50
CA THR A 208 6.90 -9.85 19.22
C THR A 208 6.58 -9.98 17.72
N LEU A 209 6.07 -8.91 17.08
CA LEU A 209 5.84 -8.92 15.63
C LEU A 209 7.14 -9.04 14.85
N ASP A 210 8.22 -8.40 15.30
CA ASP A 210 9.53 -8.48 14.63
C ASP A 210 10.11 -9.90 14.69
N ARG A 211 9.94 -10.62 15.81
CA ARG A 211 10.33 -12.04 15.94
C ARG A 211 9.53 -12.93 14.99
N GLU A 212 8.22 -12.76 14.94
CA GLU A 212 7.35 -13.50 14.02
C GLU A 212 7.74 -13.27 12.56
N ILE A 213 8.00 -12.01 12.16
CA ILE A 213 8.48 -11.65 10.83
C ILE A 213 9.82 -12.32 10.53
N ALA A 214 10.75 -12.34 11.49
CA ALA A 214 12.06 -12.97 11.33
C ALA A 214 11.93 -14.49 11.14
N THR A 215 11.02 -15.14 11.86
CA THR A 215 10.72 -16.58 11.71
C THR A 215 10.17 -16.87 10.31
N ARG A 216 9.18 -16.10 9.86
CA ARG A 216 8.63 -16.24 8.48
C ARG A 216 9.68 -16.00 7.41
N ALA A 217 10.56 -15.01 7.60
CA ALA A 217 11.66 -14.73 6.67
C ALA A 217 12.62 -15.91 6.50
N LYS A 218 12.91 -16.64 7.61
CA LYS A 218 13.77 -17.83 7.57
C LYS A 218 13.10 -19.03 6.91
N ALA A 219 11.78 -19.18 7.08
CA ALA A 219 11.03 -20.29 6.51
C ALA A 219 10.77 -20.11 5.00
N ASP A 220 10.56 -18.87 4.53
CA ASP A 220 10.20 -18.57 3.15
C ASP A 220 11.43 -18.52 2.23
N PRO A 221 11.55 -19.39 1.21
CA PRO A 221 12.69 -19.41 0.30
C PRO A 221 12.79 -18.14 -0.57
N VAL A 222 11.66 -17.47 -0.88
CA VAL A 222 11.68 -16.20 -1.63
C VAL A 222 12.19 -15.08 -0.75
N ALA A 223 11.74 -15.00 0.51
CA ALA A 223 12.24 -14.02 1.46
C ALA A 223 13.76 -14.20 1.71
N ARG A 224 14.24 -15.44 1.85
CA ARG A 224 15.69 -15.72 1.98
C ARG A 224 16.48 -15.21 0.78
N ARG A 225 16.01 -15.43 -0.45
CA ARG A 225 16.65 -14.87 -1.66
C ARG A 225 16.66 -13.34 -1.66
N LEU A 226 15.55 -12.71 -1.27
CA LEU A 226 15.45 -11.25 -1.20
C LEU A 226 16.41 -10.66 -0.16
N MET A 227 16.65 -11.35 0.95
CA MET A 227 17.61 -10.92 1.98
C MET A 227 19.07 -10.90 1.51
N THR A 228 19.41 -11.48 0.36
CA THR A 228 20.73 -11.33 -0.25
C THR A 228 20.97 -9.91 -0.81
N ILE A 229 19.92 -9.10 -0.99
CA ILE A 229 20.03 -7.72 -1.49
C ILE A 229 20.48 -6.81 -0.33
N PRO A 230 21.57 -6.03 -0.48
CA PRO A 230 21.99 -5.06 0.54
C PRO A 230 20.87 -4.09 0.92
N GLY A 231 20.57 -4.00 2.22
CA GLY A 231 19.48 -3.19 2.77
C GLY A 231 18.12 -3.88 2.81
N VAL A 232 18.01 -5.13 2.37
CA VAL A 232 16.80 -5.93 2.49
C VAL A 232 16.94 -6.92 3.63
N GLY A 233 16.45 -6.55 4.80
CA GLY A 233 16.38 -7.42 5.98
C GLY A 233 15.05 -8.20 6.04
N PRO A 234 14.81 -8.99 7.11
CA PRO A 234 13.62 -9.83 7.25
C PRO A 234 12.31 -9.09 7.03
N VAL A 235 12.16 -7.89 7.60
CA VAL A 235 10.93 -7.08 7.48
C VAL A 235 10.66 -6.65 6.04
N VAL A 236 11.69 -6.22 5.30
CA VAL A 236 11.54 -5.80 3.90
C VAL A 236 11.27 -7.00 3.01
N ALA A 237 12.01 -8.10 3.21
CA ALA A 237 11.87 -9.31 2.41
C ALA A 237 10.47 -9.92 2.53
N THR A 238 10.00 -10.17 3.75
CA THR A 238 8.65 -10.72 3.99
C THR A 238 7.54 -9.76 3.57
N ALA A 239 7.76 -8.43 3.71
CA ALA A 239 6.79 -7.45 3.21
C ALA A 239 6.71 -7.46 1.66
N LEU A 240 7.81 -7.66 0.95
CA LEU A 240 7.81 -7.85 -0.50
C LEU A 240 6.98 -9.06 -0.90
N VAL A 241 7.16 -10.20 -0.23
CA VAL A 241 6.40 -11.42 -0.50
C VAL A 241 4.90 -11.25 -0.21
N ALA A 242 4.56 -10.60 0.93
CA ALA A 242 3.17 -10.53 1.38
C ALA A 242 2.34 -9.40 0.74
N LEU A 243 2.99 -8.28 0.37
CA LEU A 243 2.28 -7.07 -0.08
C LEU A 243 2.34 -6.86 -1.59
N ALA A 244 3.37 -7.37 -2.27
CA ALA A 244 3.49 -7.22 -3.71
C ALA A 244 2.53 -8.17 -4.44
N PRO A 245 1.97 -7.74 -5.59
CA PRO A 245 1.31 -8.66 -6.51
C PRO A 245 2.31 -9.70 -7.04
N PRO A 246 1.83 -10.82 -7.60
CA PRO A 246 2.70 -11.78 -8.28
C PRO A 246 3.65 -11.09 -9.28
N ALA A 247 4.91 -11.51 -9.32
CA ALA A 247 5.92 -10.87 -10.18
C ALA A 247 5.55 -10.90 -11.66
N SER A 248 4.78 -11.91 -12.09
CA SER A 248 4.22 -12.05 -13.46
C SER A 248 3.27 -10.92 -13.86
N THR A 249 2.70 -10.18 -12.90
CA THR A 249 1.86 -9.00 -13.16
C THR A 249 2.65 -7.87 -13.86
N PHE A 250 3.97 -7.88 -13.75
CA PHE A 250 4.84 -6.85 -14.29
C PHE A 250 5.73 -7.40 -15.41
N ARG A 251 5.76 -6.69 -16.53
CA ARG A 251 6.62 -7.08 -17.67
C ARG A 251 8.11 -6.97 -17.35
N ARG A 252 8.50 -6.03 -16.47
CA ARG A 252 9.90 -5.74 -16.09
C ARG A 252 9.98 -5.04 -14.75
N GLY A 253 11.15 -5.06 -14.12
CA GLY A 253 11.38 -4.43 -12.81
C GLY A 253 11.11 -2.92 -12.76
N ARG A 254 11.17 -2.21 -13.89
CA ARG A 254 10.79 -0.78 -13.95
C ARG A 254 9.30 -0.58 -13.66
N ASP A 255 8.45 -1.48 -14.11
CA ASP A 255 7.00 -1.42 -13.90
C ASP A 255 6.68 -1.70 -12.42
N PHE A 256 7.39 -2.65 -11.80
CA PHE A 256 7.29 -2.89 -10.35
C PHE A 256 7.73 -1.67 -9.53
N ALA A 257 8.87 -1.04 -9.86
CA ALA A 257 9.32 0.17 -9.18
C ALA A 257 8.33 1.34 -9.36
N ALA A 258 7.68 1.45 -10.52
CA ALA A 258 6.62 2.42 -10.77
C ALA A 258 5.37 2.10 -9.94
N TRP A 259 4.99 0.83 -9.84
CA TRP A 259 3.88 0.38 -9.00
C TRP A 259 4.14 0.67 -7.51
N VAL A 260 5.37 0.50 -7.01
CA VAL A 260 5.74 0.90 -5.64
C VAL A 260 5.73 2.43 -5.47
N GLY A 261 5.78 3.19 -6.57
CA GLY A 261 5.80 4.65 -6.57
C GLY A 261 7.18 5.26 -6.32
N LEU A 262 8.23 4.57 -6.75
CA LEU A 262 9.64 5.00 -6.63
C LEU A 262 10.17 5.63 -7.92
N THR A 263 9.34 5.78 -8.95
CA THR A 263 9.69 6.50 -10.19
C THR A 263 9.33 7.98 -10.10
N PRO A 264 10.11 8.88 -10.72
CA PRO A 264 9.77 10.29 -10.79
C PRO A 264 8.44 10.54 -11.50
N ARG A 265 7.73 11.58 -11.09
CA ARG A 265 6.62 12.13 -11.88
C ARG A 265 7.20 12.84 -13.08
N GLN A 266 6.56 12.65 -14.22
CA GLN A 266 6.88 13.37 -15.43
C GLN A 266 5.98 14.59 -15.56
N ASN A 267 6.59 15.77 -15.73
CA ASN A 267 5.93 17.05 -15.96
C ASN A 267 6.44 17.66 -17.26
N SER A 268 6.67 16.80 -18.26
CA SER A 268 7.23 17.20 -19.56
C SER A 268 6.14 17.76 -20.45
N SER A 269 6.41 18.87 -21.11
CA SER A 269 5.53 19.51 -22.09
C SER A 269 6.36 20.18 -23.16
N GLY A 270 5.87 20.26 -24.39
CA GLY A 270 6.52 20.96 -25.49
C GLY A 270 7.94 20.48 -25.79
N GLY A 271 8.21 19.16 -25.70
CA GLY A 271 9.53 18.57 -25.95
C GLY A 271 10.55 18.78 -24.81
N LYS A 272 10.24 19.50 -23.76
CA LYS A 272 11.12 19.71 -22.60
C LYS A 272 10.87 18.63 -21.54
N GLU A 273 11.86 17.77 -21.28
CA GLU A 273 11.79 16.79 -20.21
C GLU A 273 11.94 17.45 -18.83
N ARG A 274 10.93 17.31 -18.00
CA ARG A 274 10.94 17.78 -16.61
C ARG A 274 10.50 16.68 -15.66
N LEU A 275 11.46 16.12 -14.93
CA LEU A 275 11.21 15.11 -13.91
C LEU A 275 11.01 15.77 -12.55
N GLY A 276 9.94 15.36 -11.86
CA GLY A 276 9.63 15.79 -10.51
C GLY A 276 10.11 14.80 -9.44
N ARG A 277 9.54 14.95 -8.24
CA ARG A 277 9.74 13.98 -7.14
C ARG A 277 9.11 12.64 -7.49
N ILE A 278 9.46 11.58 -6.73
CA ILE A 278 8.83 10.26 -6.88
C ILE A 278 7.30 10.34 -6.80
N SER A 279 6.62 9.48 -7.57
CA SER A 279 5.16 9.54 -7.72
C SER A 279 4.41 9.27 -6.41
N LYS A 280 4.98 8.48 -5.51
CA LYS A 280 4.37 8.00 -4.26
C LYS A 280 3.05 7.22 -4.47
N MET A 281 2.76 6.79 -5.69
CA MET A 281 1.64 5.91 -6.01
C MET A 281 1.86 4.51 -5.43
N GLY A 282 0.80 3.71 -5.36
CA GLY A 282 0.86 2.31 -4.94
C GLY A 282 1.09 2.09 -3.43
N GLU A 283 1.63 0.94 -3.07
CA GLU A 283 1.69 0.48 -1.67
C GLU A 283 2.63 1.31 -0.80
N ARG A 284 2.04 2.11 0.10
CA ARG A 284 2.78 3.08 0.93
C ARG A 284 3.73 2.40 1.92
N ASN A 285 3.29 1.31 2.56
CA ASN A 285 4.10 0.61 3.56
C ASN A 285 5.32 -0.02 2.93
N LEU A 286 5.14 -0.73 1.81
CA LEU A 286 6.24 -1.36 1.09
C LEU A 286 7.27 -0.32 0.62
N ARG A 287 6.80 0.78 0.01
CA ARG A 287 7.69 1.87 -0.40
C ARG A 287 8.52 2.41 0.77
N ARG A 288 7.87 2.65 1.94
CA ARG A 288 8.56 3.15 3.14
C ARG A 288 9.61 2.15 3.62
N LEU A 289 9.29 0.87 3.67
CA LEU A 289 10.21 -0.18 4.10
C LEU A 289 11.42 -0.29 3.16
N ILE A 290 11.21 -0.25 1.86
CA ILE A 290 12.31 -0.27 0.88
C ILE A 290 13.19 0.97 1.02
N ILE A 291 12.62 2.17 1.23
CA ILE A 291 13.39 3.40 1.45
C ILE A 291 14.20 3.31 2.75
N LEU A 292 13.64 2.75 3.84
CA LEU A 292 14.36 2.54 5.10
C LEU A 292 15.53 1.57 4.92
N GLY A 293 15.32 0.46 4.20
CA GLY A 293 16.38 -0.48 3.86
C GLY A 293 17.48 0.16 3.01
N ALA A 294 17.10 0.92 1.99
CA ALA A 294 18.04 1.70 1.18
C ALA A 294 18.82 2.73 2.00
N SER A 295 18.16 3.41 2.94
CA SER A 295 18.83 4.35 3.85
C SER A 295 19.85 3.66 4.74
N SER A 296 19.54 2.45 5.23
CA SER A 296 20.50 1.64 6.02
C SER A 296 21.71 1.25 5.18
N ALA A 297 21.50 0.72 3.97
CA ALA A 297 22.58 0.35 3.06
C ALA A 297 23.43 1.56 2.65
N ALA A 298 22.82 2.71 2.37
CA ALA A 298 23.55 3.94 2.04
C ALA A 298 24.37 4.47 3.24
N LYS A 299 23.89 4.26 4.49
CA LYS A 299 24.67 4.61 5.70
C LYS A 299 25.91 3.73 5.86
N VAL A 300 25.75 2.42 5.66
CA VAL A 300 26.88 1.47 5.71
C VAL A 300 27.90 1.82 4.64
N ALA A 301 27.47 2.00 3.39
CA ALA A 301 28.33 2.37 2.28
C ALA A 301 29.08 3.71 2.48
N ALA A 302 28.48 4.67 3.19
CA ALA A 302 29.14 5.93 3.51
C ALA A 302 30.20 5.78 4.63
N ARG A 303 30.06 4.80 5.52
CA ARG A 303 31.04 4.51 6.59
C ARG A 303 32.18 3.62 6.10
N GLU A 304 31.86 2.69 5.20
CA GLU A 304 32.79 1.69 4.66
C GLU A 304 32.75 1.74 3.11
N PRO A 305 33.41 2.76 2.51
CA PRO A 305 33.37 2.95 1.04
C PRO A 305 33.93 1.77 0.25
N SER A 306 34.83 0.99 0.81
CA SER A 306 35.41 -0.21 0.19
C SER A 306 34.40 -1.34 -0.04
N GLN A 307 33.32 -1.38 0.74
CA GLN A 307 32.23 -2.35 0.58
C GLN A 307 31.09 -1.82 -0.30
N ALA A 308 31.13 -0.54 -0.68
CA ALA A 308 30.13 0.08 -1.54
C ALA A 308 30.30 -0.39 -2.98
N SER A 309 29.15 -0.68 -3.66
CA SER A 309 29.23 -0.86 -5.12
C SER A 309 29.73 0.43 -5.78
N PRO A 310 30.47 0.35 -6.92
CA PRO A 310 31.00 1.53 -7.62
C PRO A 310 29.92 2.58 -7.94
N TRP A 311 28.73 2.13 -8.33
CA TRP A 311 27.59 3.00 -8.58
C TRP A 311 27.17 3.76 -7.32
N LEU A 312 27.08 3.07 -6.16
CA LEU A 312 26.63 3.69 -4.90
C LEU A 312 27.66 4.70 -4.38
N ALA A 313 28.94 4.34 -4.42
CA ALA A 313 30.04 5.22 -4.05
C ALA A 313 30.05 6.51 -4.92
N SER A 314 29.95 6.35 -6.26
CA SER A 314 29.86 7.48 -7.19
C SER A 314 28.61 8.36 -6.98
N MET A 315 27.49 7.77 -6.57
CA MET A 315 26.28 8.56 -6.26
C MET A 315 26.45 9.35 -4.95
N LEU A 316 27.02 8.73 -3.92
CA LEU A 316 27.23 9.36 -2.61
C LEU A 316 28.23 10.53 -2.67
N SER A 317 29.24 10.46 -3.56
CA SER A 317 30.20 11.55 -3.76
C SER A 317 29.61 12.79 -4.47
N ARG A 318 28.56 12.64 -5.29
CA ARG A 318 28.06 13.69 -6.17
C ARG A 318 26.66 14.21 -5.84
N LYS A 319 25.89 13.48 -5.03
CA LYS A 319 24.46 13.77 -4.83
C LYS A 319 24.07 13.79 -3.36
N PRO A 320 23.08 14.60 -2.97
CA PRO A 320 22.57 14.64 -1.61
C PRO A 320 22.07 13.26 -1.18
N ARG A 321 22.38 12.87 0.06
CA ARG A 321 22.12 11.54 0.61
C ARG A 321 20.68 11.04 0.43
N MET A 322 19.68 11.91 0.61
CA MET A 322 18.26 11.50 0.43
C MET A 322 17.95 11.14 -1.01
N LEU A 323 18.52 11.83 -1.98
CA LEU A 323 18.37 11.52 -3.39
C LEU A 323 19.00 10.17 -3.71
N VAL A 324 20.20 9.90 -3.19
CA VAL A 324 20.87 8.60 -3.33
C VAL A 324 20.04 7.49 -2.70
N THR A 325 19.50 7.71 -1.49
CA THR A 325 18.62 6.74 -0.81
C THR A 325 17.41 6.36 -1.66
N VAL A 326 16.73 7.34 -2.26
CA VAL A 326 15.56 7.08 -3.10
C VAL A 326 15.95 6.39 -4.42
N ALA A 327 17.07 6.76 -5.02
CA ALA A 327 17.58 6.09 -6.22
C ALA A 327 17.97 4.62 -5.93
N LEU A 328 18.61 4.38 -4.78
CA LEU A 328 18.92 3.03 -4.31
C LEU A 328 17.65 2.23 -4.02
N ALA A 329 16.63 2.85 -3.41
CA ALA A 329 15.34 2.20 -3.18
C ALA A 329 14.67 1.76 -4.49
N ASN A 330 14.74 2.58 -5.55
CA ASN A 330 14.27 2.20 -6.89
C ASN A 330 15.06 1.02 -7.44
N LYS A 331 16.40 1.03 -7.28
CA LYS A 331 17.27 -0.09 -7.72
C LYS A 331 16.94 -1.37 -6.93
N ILE A 332 16.78 -1.30 -5.61
CA ILE A 332 16.37 -2.44 -4.77
C ILE A 332 15.02 -3.00 -5.25
N ALA A 333 14.02 -2.17 -5.50
CA ALA A 333 12.73 -2.63 -6.00
C ALA A 333 12.85 -3.40 -7.32
N ARG A 334 13.67 -2.90 -8.24
CA ARG A 334 13.91 -3.56 -9.55
C ARG A 334 14.63 -4.90 -9.40
N VAL A 335 15.63 -4.96 -8.53
CA VAL A 335 16.36 -6.20 -8.22
C VAL A 335 15.44 -7.20 -7.50
N ALA A 336 14.67 -6.74 -6.52
CA ALA A 336 13.72 -7.58 -5.82
C ALA A 336 12.71 -8.22 -6.78
N TRP A 337 12.15 -7.44 -7.72
CA TRP A 337 11.30 -7.99 -8.77
C TRP A 337 12.01 -9.08 -9.59
N ALA A 338 13.25 -8.85 -10.01
CA ALA A 338 13.99 -9.81 -10.81
C ALA A 338 14.20 -11.13 -10.03
N LEU A 339 14.53 -11.07 -8.74
CA LEU A 339 14.69 -12.27 -7.90
C LEU A 339 13.36 -12.98 -7.62
N MET A 340 12.24 -12.25 -7.55
CA MET A 340 10.91 -12.85 -7.43
C MET A 340 10.45 -13.52 -8.73
N ALA A 341 10.77 -12.91 -9.89
CA ALA A 341 10.35 -13.39 -11.20
C ALA A 341 11.21 -14.56 -11.73
N HIS A 342 12.51 -14.49 -11.53
CA HIS A 342 13.48 -15.38 -12.16
C HIS A 342 14.26 -16.26 -11.17
N GLY A 343 14.11 -16.04 -9.87
CA GLY A 343 14.90 -16.77 -8.88
C GLY A 343 16.33 -16.27 -8.73
N GLY A 344 17.20 -17.12 -8.19
CA GLY A 344 18.62 -16.83 -7.95
C GLY A 344 18.89 -16.01 -6.67
N SER A 345 20.10 -15.48 -6.57
CA SER A 345 20.54 -14.61 -5.46
C SER A 345 21.16 -13.33 -6.01
N TYR A 346 21.16 -12.28 -5.21
CA TYR A 346 21.81 -11.04 -5.59
C TYR A 346 23.33 -11.24 -5.72
N ARG A 347 23.87 -10.80 -6.86
CA ARG A 347 25.31 -10.71 -7.10
C ARG A 347 25.64 -9.24 -7.32
N ALA A 348 26.60 -8.73 -6.53
CA ALA A 348 27.11 -7.38 -6.76
C ALA A 348 27.70 -7.29 -8.16
N PRO A 349 27.44 -6.22 -8.94
CA PRO A 349 28.14 -6.00 -10.19
C PRO A 349 29.64 -5.96 -9.91
N ALA A 350 30.44 -6.67 -10.73
CA ALA A 350 31.88 -6.55 -10.70
C ALA A 350 32.28 -5.08 -10.90
N ALA A 351 33.32 -4.62 -10.23
CA ALA A 351 33.93 -3.35 -10.57
C ALA A 351 34.32 -3.42 -12.05
N ALA A 352 33.87 -2.46 -12.83
CA ALA A 352 34.41 -2.32 -14.19
C ALA A 352 35.90 -2.05 -14.05
N ALA A 353 36.69 -2.94 -14.67
CA ALA A 353 38.14 -2.79 -14.74
C ALA A 353 38.51 -1.49 -15.48
#